data_f4039a0d5e79719d15071c02c0d1a153
#
_entry.id   f4039a0d5e79719d15071c02c0d1a153
#
_cell.length_a   1.000
_cell.length_b   1.000
_cell.length_c   1.000
_cell.angle_alpha   90.00
_cell.angle_beta   90.00
_cell.angle_gamma   90.00
#
_symmetry.space_group_name_H-M   'P 1'
#
loop_
_entity.id
_entity.type
_entity.pdbx_description
1 polymer ?
#
loop_
_entity_poly.entity_id
_entity_poly.type
_entity_poly.pdbx_seq_one_letter_code
_entity_poly.pdbx_strand_id
1 'polypeptide(L)'
;MIQVTVLVDSKQQNCGILISGHAGYAEAERYQKGQELVCAAVSALALNMANSVEHFTDTPFQADMEEESGMFCFRFTQEADAKAALLLNSLIFGLLDIQEEYGEPYITICYKEV
;
A
#
# COMPACT_ATOMS: atom_id res chain seq x y z
N MET A 1 4.40 13.58 2.33
CA MET A 1 3.27 13.06 1.52
C MET A 1 3.49 11.60 1.20
N ILE A 2 2.46 10.79 1.37
CA ILE A 2 2.50 9.38 1.04
C ILE A 2 2.29 9.20 -0.46
N GLN A 3 3.16 8.43 -1.09
CA GLN A 3 3.03 8.10 -2.51
C GLN A 3 2.74 6.62 -2.66
N VAL A 4 1.67 6.30 -3.34
CA VAL A 4 1.24 4.93 -3.60
C VAL A 4 1.32 4.67 -5.09
N THR A 5 1.98 3.56 -5.46
CA THR A 5 2.02 3.10 -6.85
C THR A 5 1.43 1.70 -6.89
N VAL A 6 0.31 1.56 -7.59
CA VAL A 6 -0.31 0.25 -7.82
C VAL A 6 0.32 -0.37 -9.05
N LEU A 7 0.81 -1.60 -8.91
CA LEU A 7 1.43 -2.34 -10.00
C LEU A 7 0.36 -3.15 -10.73
N VAL A 8 0.31 -3.01 -12.04
CA VAL A 8 -0.70 -3.65 -12.90
C VAL A 8 0.01 -4.56 -13.89
N ASP A 9 -0.46 -5.79 -14.04
CA ASP A 9 0.14 -6.75 -14.94
C ASP A 9 -0.36 -6.60 -16.38
N SER A 10 0.13 -7.46 -17.29
CA SER A 10 -0.24 -7.41 -18.70
C SER A 10 -1.71 -7.73 -18.96
N LYS A 11 -2.38 -8.34 -18.00
CA LYS A 11 -3.82 -8.65 -18.07
C LYS A 11 -4.68 -7.56 -17.45
N GLN A 12 -4.06 -6.41 -17.11
CA GLN A 12 -4.74 -5.28 -16.47
C GLN A 12 -5.28 -5.61 -15.07
N GLN A 13 -4.63 -6.56 -14.40
CA GLN A 13 -4.96 -6.92 -13.02
C GLN A 13 -3.93 -6.33 -12.06
N ASN A 14 -4.39 -5.88 -10.90
CA ASN A 14 -3.49 -5.39 -9.87
C ASN A 14 -2.67 -6.55 -9.33
N CYS A 15 -1.35 -6.41 -9.32
CA CYS A 15 -0.43 -7.47 -8.91
C CYS A 15 0.54 -7.07 -7.82
N GLY A 16 0.53 -5.84 -7.39
CA GLY A 16 1.39 -5.37 -6.32
C GLY A 16 1.16 -3.92 -5.97
N ILE A 17 1.92 -3.44 -5.00
CA ILE A 17 1.81 -2.07 -4.52
C ILE A 17 3.12 -1.61 -3.91
N LEU A 18 3.48 -0.37 -4.18
CA LEU A 18 4.60 0.32 -3.57
C LEU A 18 4.05 1.51 -2.80
N ILE A 19 4.46 1.65 -1.54
CA ILE A 19 4.03 2.76 -0.69
C ILE A 19 5.28 3.39 -0.10
N SER A 20 5.44 4.70 -0.27
CA SER A 20 6.59 5.41 0.25
C SER A 20 6.16 6.72 0.92
N GLY A 21 7.05 7.28 1.73
CA GLY A 21 6.83 8.57 2.38
C GLY A 21 6.02 8.52 3.67
N HIS A 22 5.72 7.34 4.21
CA HIS A 22 4.90 7.23 5.42
C HIS A 22 5.67 6.91 6.69
N ALA A 23 6.99 6.76 6.60
CA ALA A 23 7.78 6.50 7.79
C ALA A 23 8.57 7.73 8.16
N GLY A 24 8.12 8.51 8.93
CA GLY A 24 8.85 9.68 9.27
C GLY A 24 8.65 10.11 10.71
N TYR A 25 8.53 9.14 11.61
CA TYR A 25 8.41 9.48 13.02
C TYR A 25 9.59 10.34 13.48
N ALA A 26 10.76 10.12 12.90
CA ALA A 26 11.93 10.96 13.19
C ALA A 26 11.81 12.37 12.60
N GLU A 27 10.86 12.57 11.69
CA GLU A 27 10.61 13.84 11.04
C GLU A 27 9.24 14.42 11.38
N ALA A 28 8.70 14.03 12.53
CA ALA A 28 7.37 14.46 12.96
C ALA A 28 7.17 15.97 12.93
N GLU A 29 8.26 16.72 13.13
CA GLU A 29 8.23 18.18 13.10
C GLU A 29 7.89 18.74 11.73
N ARG A 30 8.09 17.94 10.66
CA ARG A 30 7.81 18.33 9.29
C ARG A 30 6.43 17.92 8.83
N TYR A 31 5.71 17.17 9.66
CA TYR A 31 4.40 16.70 9.29
C TYR A 31 3.38 17.81 9.39
N GLN A 32 2.51 17.85 8.41
CA GLN A 32 1.33 18.66 8.51
C GLN A 32 0.36 18.02 9.51
N LYS A 33 -0.50 18.83 10.08
CA LYS A 33 -1.52 18.35 11.02
C LYS A 33 -2.37 17.30 10.32
N GLY A 34 -2.47 16.12 10.94
CA GLY A 34 -3.21 14.98 10.38
C GLY A 34 -2.36 13.99 9.61
N GLN A 35 -1.12 14.34 9.27
CA GLN A 35 -0.23 13.44 8.51
C GLN A 35 0.02 12.14 9.24
N GLU A 36 0.21 12.18 10.56
CA GLU A 36 0.45 10.98 11.37
C GLU A 36 -0.74 10.03 11.33
N LEU A 37 -1.95 10.58 11.34
CA LEU A 37 -3.17 9.77 11.27
C LEU A 37 -3.25 9.04 9.94
N VAL A 38 -2.99 9.74 8.84
CA VAL A 38 -2.98 9.14 7.50
C VAL A 38 -1.90 8.08 7.39
N CYS A 39 -0.70 8.35 7.89
CA CYS A 39 0.40 7.38 7.90
C CYS A 39 0.03 6.12 8.67
N ALA A 40 -0.56 6.27 9.86
CA ALA A 40 -0.98 5.13 10.68
C ALA A 40 -2.05 4.30 9.98
N ALA A 41 -3.01 4.95 9.35
CA ALA A 41 -4.09 4.27 8.62
C ALA A 41 -3.53 3.48 7.43
N VAL A 42 -2.68 4.11 6.64
CA VAL A 42 -2.06 3.45 5.48
C VAL A 42 -1.21 2.25 5.92
N SER A 43 -0.40 2.43 6.96
CA SER A 43 0.45 1.33 7.46
C SER A 43 -0.39 0.17 7.99
N ALA A 44 -1.45 0.44 8.73
CA ALA A 44 -2.32 -0.60 9.25
C ALA A 44 -2.98 -1.40 8.13
N LEU A 45 -3.49 -0.71 7.11
CA LEU A 45 -4.13 -1.37 5.97
C LEU A 45 -3.13 -2.20 5.16
N ALA A 46 -1.94 -1.66 4.91
CA ALA A 46 -0.92 -2.35 4.12
C ALA A 46 -0.42 -3.62 4.82
N LEU A 47 -0.10 -3.51 6.11
CA LEU A 47 0.36 -4.67 6.88
C LEU A 47 -0.72 -5.71 7.04
N ASN A 48 -1.95 -5.28 7.28
CA ASN A 48 -3.08 -6.21 7.37
C ASN A 48 -3.27 -6.97 6.06
N MET A 49 -3.16 -6.29 4.93
CA MET A 49 -3.29 -6.94 3.62
C MET A 49 -2.22 -8.01 3.44
N ALA A 50 -0.95 -7.69 3.66
CA ALA A 50 0.14 -8.64 3.48
C ALA A 50 0.00 -9.85 4.41
N ASN A 51 -0.31 -9.60 5.68
CA ASN A 51 -0.52 -10.67 6.64
C ASN A 51 -1.74 -11.53 6.30
N SER A 52 -2.79 -10.90 5.77
CA SER A 52 -4.01 -11.62 5.37
C SER A 52 -3.76 -12.51 4.15
N VAL A 53 -3.00 -12.02 3.17
CA VAL A 53 -2.63 -12.85 2.01
C VAL A 53 -1.86 -14.09 2.47
N GLU A 54 -0.89 -13.90 3.38
CA GLU A 54 -0.11 -15.01 3.91
C GLU A 54 -0.98 -16.01 4.68
N HIS A 55 -1.90 -15.50 5.49
CA HIS A 55 -2.70 -16.34 6.38
C HIS A 55 -3.87 -17.05 5.67
N PHE A 56 -4.55 -16.35 4.76
CA PHE A 56 -5.80 -16.83 4.19
C PHE A 56 -5.68 -17.39 2.78
N THR A 57 -4.52 -17.24 2.13
CA THR A 57 -4.33 -17.71 0.75
C THR A 57 -3.03 -18.47 0.61
N ASP A 58 -2.89 -19.16 -0.52
CA ASP A 58 -1.66 -19.86 -0.88
C ASP A 58 -0.87 -19.14 -1.97
N THR A 59 -1.30 -17.96 -2.38
CA THR A 59 -0.61 -17.21 -3.42
C THR A 59 0.73 -16.70 -2.90
N PRO A 60 1.85 -17.07 -3.55
CA PRO A 60 3.16 -16.60 -3.12
C PRO A 60 3.36 -15.12 -3.45
N PHE A 61 4.07 -14.44 -2.58
CA PHE A 61 4.36 -13.02 -2.74
C PHE A 61 5.70 -12.66 -2.12
N GLN A 62 6.21 -11.49 -2.46
CA GLN A 62 7.32 -10.87 -1.79
C GLN A 62 6.83 -9.59 -1.14
N ALA A 63 7.24 -9.37 0.10
CA ALA A 63 6.92 -8.14 0.82
C ALA A 63 8.14 -7.68 1.60
N ASP A 64 8.48 -6.41 1.42
CA ASP A 64 9.59 -5.79 2.11
C ASP A 64 9.13 -4.48 2.73
N MET A 65 9.61 -4.23 3.94
CA MET A 65 9.41 -2.94 4.58
C MET A 65 10.75 -2.43 5.07
N GLU A 66 11.12 -1.25 4.61
CA GLU A 66 12.32 -0.58 5.04
C GLU A 66 11.95 0.45 6.12
N GLU A 67 12.38 0.19 7.35
CA GLU A 67 12.00 1.03 8.50
C GLU A 67 12.50 2.48 8.38
N GLU A 68 13.71 2.67 7.86
CA GLU A 68 14.29 4.00 7.75
C GLU A 68 13.58 4.89 6.75
N SER A 69 13.29 4.36 5.56
CA SER A 69 12.62 5.11 4.51
C SER A 69 11.12 5.01 4.58
N GLY A 70 10.60 4.00 5.31
CA GLY A 70 9.18 3.71 5.35
C GLY A 70 8.63 3.18 4.04
N MET A 71 9.50 2.70 3.17
CA MET A 71 9.04 2.12 1.92
C MET A 71 8.48 0.73 2.18
N PHE A 72 7.25 0.51 1.73
CA PHE A 72 6.60 -0.79 1.73
C PHE A 72 6.45 -1.25 0.29
N CYS A 73 6.88 -2.47 0.03
CA CYS A 73 6.78 -3.08 -1.29
C CYS A 73 6.10 -4.44 -1.15
N PHE A 74 5.06 -4.66 -1.93
CA PHE A 74 4.35 -5.94 -1.97
C PHE A 74 4.12 -6.33 -3.43
N ARG A 75 4.38 -7.59 -3.77
CA ARG A 75 4.18 -8.06 -5.12
C ARG A 75 3.92 -9.56 -5.14
N PHE A 76 2.88 -9.97 -5.86
CA PHE A 76 2.66 -11.39 -6.13
C PHE A 76 3.77 -11.92 -7.03
N THR A 77 4.29 -13.11 -6.73
CA THR A 77 5.33 -13.76 -7.54
C THR A 77 4.74 -14.74 -8.55
N GLN A 78 3.45 -15.01 -8.45
CA GLN A 78 2.68 -15.81 -9.39
C GLN A 78 1.32 -15.15 -9.56
N GLU A 79 0.51 -15.66 -10.48
CA GLU A 79 -0.86 -15.18 -10.64
C GLU A 79 -1.63 -15.40 -9.33
N ALA A 80 -2.28 -14.35 -8.85
CA ALA A 80 -3.01 -14.40 -7.60
C ALA A 80 -4.31 -15.20 -7.76
N ASP A 81 -4.65 -16.00 -6.74
CA ASP A 81 -5.97 -16.57 -6.69
C ASP A 81 -7.01 -15.49 -6.37
N ALA A 82 -8.29 -15.85 -6.44
CA ALA A 82 -9.37 -14.88 -6.25
C ALA A 82 -9.33 -14.25 -4.85
N LYS A 83 -8.95 -14.99 -3.83
CA LYS A 83 -8.88 -14.48 -2.46
C LYS A 83 -7.75 -13.47 -2.31
N ALA A 84 -6.58 -13.81 -2.81
CA ALA A 84 -5.43 -12.91 -2.74
C ALA A 84 -5.67 -11.63 -3.54
N ALA A 85 -6.25 -11.77 -4.74
CA ALA A 85 -6.61 -10.62 -5.56
C ALA A 85 -7.61 -9.72 -4.83
N LEU A 86 -8.61 -10.29 -4.19
CA LEU A 86 -9.60 -9.52 -3.43
C LEU A 86 -8.94 -8.75 -2.28
N LEU A 87 -8.01 -9.38 -1.56
CA LEU A 87 -7.33 -8.72 -0.44
C LEU A 87 -6.50 -7.52 -0.91
N LEU A 88 -5.76 -7.67 -2.02
CA LEU A 88 -5.01 -6.54 -2.57
C LEU A 88 -5.95 -5.44 -3.06
N ASN A 89 -7.02 -5.80 -3.76
CA ASN A 89 -7.99 -4.83 -4.25
C ASN A 89 -8.72 -4.12 -3.11
N SER A 90 -8.98 -4.82 -2.01
CA SER A 90 -9.56 -4.21 -0.81
C SER A 90 -8.64 -3.16 -0.21
N LEU A 91 -7.33 -3.43 -0.14
CA LEU A 91 -6.37 -2.42 0.29
C LEU A 91 -6.42 -1.19 -0.62
N ILE A 92 -6.37 -1.41 -1.92
CA ILE A 92 -6.38 -0.30 -2.89
C ILE A 92 -7.65 0.54 -2.73
N PHE A 93 -8.79 -0.11 -2.58
CA PHE A 93 -10.07 0.56 -2.36
C PHE A 93 -10.02 1.44 -1.11
N GLY A 94 -9.45 0.92 -0.01
CA GLY A 94 -9.28 1.70 1.22
C GLY A 94 -8.36 2.90 1.06
N LEU A 95 -7.28 2.74 0.28
CA LEU A 95 -6.36 3.84 0.02
C LEU A 95 -7.01 4.92 -0.85
N LEU A 96 -7.85 4.53 -1.82
CA LEU A 96 -8.61 5.48 -2.62
C LEU A 96 -9.60 6.28 -1.76
N ASP A 97 -10.23 5.63 -0.78
CA ASP A 97 -11.10 6.32 0.17
C ASP A 97 -10.33 7.35 0.99
N ILE A 98 -9.14 7.01 1.44
CA ILE A 98 -8.28 7.93 2.18
C ILE A 98 -7.90 9.12 1.29
N GLN A 99 -7.55 8.85 0.04
CA GLN A 99 -7.22 9.91 -0.91
C GLN A 99 -8.39 10.85 -1.13
N GLU A 100 -9.59 10.31 -1.27
CA GLU A 100 -10.79 11.12 -1.49
C GLU A 100 -11.09 12.01 -0.28
N GLU A 101 -10.93 11.48 0.92
CA GLU A 101 -11.27 12.22 2.14
C GLU A 101 -10.20 13.23 2.54
N TYR A 102 -8.93 12.85 2.46
CA TYR A 102 -7.83 13.70 2.92
C TYR A 102 -7.08 14.38 1.77
N GLY A 103 -6.92 13.68 0.64
CA GLY A 103 -6.31 14.22 -0.56
C GLY A 103 -4.88 14.71 -0.40
N GLU A 104 -4.46 15.54 -1.32
CA GLU A 104 -3.19 16.25 -1.20
C GLU A 104 -3.31 17.31 -0.11
N PRO A 105 -2.29 17.53 0.68
CA PRO A 105 -0.90 17.06 0.55
C PRO A 105 -0.60 15.73 1.23
N TYR A 106 -1.57 14.93 1.60
CA TYR A 106 -1.33 13.76 2.43
C TYR A 106 -1.00 12.51 1.64
N ILE A 107 -1.68 12.24 0.54
CA ILE A 107 -1.54 10.99 -0.20
C ILE A 107 -1.82 11.20 -1.69
N THR A 108 -1.02 10.55 -2.53
CA THR A 108 -1.28 10.46 -3.97
C THR A 108 -1.18 9.00 -4.40
N ILE A 109 -2.00 8.59 -5.35
CA ILE A 109 -2.06 7.23 -5.86
C ILE A 109 -1.90 7.25 -7.37
N CYS A 110 -0.98 6.46 -7.89
CA CYS A 110 -0.81 6.28 -9.33
C CYS A 110 -0.71 4.80 -9.66
N TYR A 111 -0.83 4.48 -10.94
CA TYR A 111 -0.78 3.10 -11.44
C TYR A 111 0.38 2.96 -12.40
N LYS A 112 1.05 1.81 -12.35
CA LYS A 112 2.19 1.52 -13.20
C LYS A 112 2.07 0.12 -13.77
N GLU A 113 2.17 0.01 -15.09
CA GLU A 113 2.22 -1.27 -15.77
C GLU A 113 3.60 -1.90 -15.61
N VAL A 114 3.62 -3.17 -15.27
CA VAL A 114 4.88 -3.92 -15.07
C VAL A 114 4.93 -5.17 -15.93
#